data_ef2305502d48ce6eff7e10ffc587b8b2
#
_entry.id   ef2305502d48ce6eff7e10ffc587b8b2
#
_cell.length_a   1.000
_cell.length_b   1.000
_cell.length_c   1.000
_cell.angle_alpha   90.00
_cell.angle_beta   90.00
_cell.angle_gamma   90.00
#
_symmetry.space_group_name_H-M   'P 1'
#
loop_
_entity.id
_entity.type
_entity.pdbx_description
1 polymer ?
#
loop_
_entity_poly.entity_id
_entity_poly.type
_entity_poly.pdbx_seq_one_letter_code
_entity_poly.pdbx_strand_id
1 'polypeptide(L)'
;MDTSKPTSEPTQTGLAVDPGDQPLSPDEEIVEIEKLLATEPDDFQARCRLGELYFSKGRLDDALAEVKKSIEMAEALRAEMNRSLAMYYSNLGTIYATKNMSDEAEAEFRRALDVFPHDVLALFNLGRVYADKKKYMEAKDYYERLVEITPDDPIAWYNLAGVYIELDNPQVSDYNTIDMGIQCYLRTLELDPKHLESSFKLMEIALNHKKTDLAIKVMESAVEHSPDEPLAYYNLISVYDKCKMFEQAEEARKRLKERFAKKAKESAGS
;
A
#
# COMPACT_ATOMS: atom_id res chain seq x y z
N MET A 1 -44.57 -31.11 -2.97
CA MET A 1 -45.46 -30.41 -3.89
C MET A 1 -45.39 -28.95 -3.43
N ASP A 2 -44.77 -28.05 -4.01
CA ASP A 2 -44.54 -27.62 -5.35
C ASP A 2 -43.13 -26.92 -5.38
N THR A 3 -42.32 -27.32 -6.34
CA THR A 3 -40.96 -26.78 -6.55
C THR A 3 -41.04 -25.85 -7.75
N SER A 4 -41.08 -24.54 -7.51
CA SER A 4 -40.87 -23.55 -8.57
C SER A 4 -39.64 -22.71 -8.26
N LYS A 5 -38.52 -23.04 -8.93
CA LYS A 5 -37.36 -22.16 -9.11
C LYS A 5 -37.77 -20.94 -9.95
N PRO A 6 -37.34 -19.74 -9.62
CA PRO A 6 -37.29 -18.66 -10.59
C PRO A 6 -36.01 -18.81 -11.43
N THR A 7 -36.19 -19.15 -12.70
CA THR A 7 -35.15 -18.97 -13.74
C THR A 7 -35.08 -17.47 -14.06
N SER A 8 -34.01 -16.79 -13.60
CA SER A 8 -33.69 -15.48 -14.12
C SER A 8 -33.06 -15.67 -15.51
N GLU A 9 -33.82 -15.36 -16.53
CA GLU A 9 -33.31 -15.17 -17.88
C GLU A 9 -32.34 -13.98 -17.88
N PRO A 10 -31.23 -14.02 -18.65
CA PRO A 10 -30.36 -12.85 -18.81
C PRO A 10 -31.13 -11.76 -19.55
N THR A 11 -31.19 -10.58 -18.98
CA THR A 11 -31.74 -9.39 -19.62
C THR A 11 -30.98 -9.13 -20.92
N GLN A 12 -31.66 -9.39 -22.03
CA GLN A 12 -31.28 -8.89 -23.35
C GLN A 12 -31.38 -7.35 -23.31
N THR A 13 -30.27 -6.67 -23.22
CA THR A 13 -30.17 -5.25 -23.58
C THR A 13 -30.11 -5.16 -25.11
N GLY A 14 -31.22 -5.47 -25.76
CA GLY A 14 -31.43 -5.11 -27.15
C GLY A 14 -31.88 -3.66 -27.22
N LEU A 15 -31.37 -2.92 -28.17
CA LEU A 15 -32.00 -1.69 -28.66
C LEU A 15 -33.52 -1.92 -28.73
N ALA A 16 -34.30 -1.05 -28.06
CA ALA A 16 -35.75 -1.14 -28.08
C ALA A 16 -36.22 -1.00 -29.53
N VAL A 17 -36.58 -2.12 -30.15
CA VAL A 17 -37.12 -2.13 -31.51
C VAL A 17 -38.60 -1.78 -31.38
N ASP A 18 -39.00 -0.66 -31.98
CA ASP A 18 -40.40 -0.28 -32.13
C ASP A 18 -41.12 -1.41 -32.94
N PRO A 19 -42.33 -1.89 -32.57
CA PRO A 19 -42.97 -3.02 -33.17
C PRO A 19 -43.28 -2.89 -34.70
N GLY A 20 -42.84 -1.80 -35.32
CA GLY A 20 -42.99 -1.54 -36.75
C GLY A 20 -41.70 -1.55 -37.59
N ASP A 21 -40.51 -1.64 -36.96
CA ASP A 21 -39.26 -1.61 -37.69
C ASP A 21 -38.81 -3.04 -38.08
N GLN A 22 -38.51 -3.22 -39.35
CA GLN A 22 -37.82 -4.45 -39.80
C GLN A 22 -36.41 -4.47 -39.19
N PRO A 23 -35.93 -5.66 -38.74
CA PRO A 23 -34.56 -5.74 -38.22
C PRO A 23 -33.57 -5.26 -39.30
N LEU A 24 -32.62 -4.40 -38.86
CA LEU A 24 -31.58 -3.87 -39.75
C LEU A 24 -30.82 -5.05 -40.39
N SER A 25 -30.48 -4.85 -41.67
CA SER A 25 -29.50 -5.75 -42.29
C SER A 25 -28.13 -5.63 -41.57
N PRO A 26 -27.29 -6.68 -41.59
CA PRO A 26 -25.96 -6.60 -41.00
C PRO A 26 -25.11 -5.39 -41.46
N ASP A 27 -25.30 -4.94 -42.69
CA ASP A 27 -24.57 -3.77 -43.18
C ASP A 27 -25.11 -2.45 -42.64
N GLU A 28 -26.42 -2.34 -42.47
CA GLU A 28 -27.06 -1.20 -41.81
C GLU A 28 -26.73 -1.16 -40.30
N GLU A 29 -26.74 -2.31 -39.66
CA GLU A 29 -26.37 -2.44 -38.22
C GLU A 29 -24.91 -2.01 -37.99
N ILE A 30 -23.95 -2.40 -38.86
CA ILE A 30 -22.56 -1.95 -38.81
C ILE A 30 -22.48 -0.41 -38.82
N VAL A 31 -23.16 0.23 -39.79
CA VAL A 31 -23.14 1.68 -39.91
C VAL A 31 -23.71 2.38 -38.67
N GLU A 32 -24.79 1.86 -38.09
CA GLU A 32 -25.37 2.44 -36.87
C GLU A 32 -24.46 2.28 -35.67
N ILE A 33 -23.83 1.12 -35.52
CA ILE A 33 -22.85 0.90 -34.41
C ILE A 33 -21.60 1.76 -34.61
N GLU A 34 -21.08 1.92 -35.82
CA GLU A 34 -19.95 2.80 -36.07
C GLU A 34 -20.29 4.27 -35.74
N LYS A 35 -21.50 4.74 -35.99
CA LYS A 35 -21.97 6.08 -35.58
C LYS A 35 -22.08 6.18 -34.07
N LEU A 36 -22.63 5.17 -33.40
CA LEU A 36 -22.70 5.09 -31.91
C LEU A 36 -21.30 5.20 -31.31
N LEU A 37 -20.35 4.40 -31.80
CA LEU A 37 -18.96 4.41 -31.34
C LEU A 37 -18.20 5.70 -31.65
N ALA A 38 -18.65 6.52 -32.59
CA ALA A 38 -18.11 7.85 -32.83
C ALA A 38 -18.50 8.84 -31.72
N THR A 39 -19.65 8.65 -31.07
CA THR A 39 -20.16 9.50 -29.98
C THR A 39 -19.85 8.88 -28.60
N GLU A 40 -19.87 7.57 -28.50
CA GLU A 40 -19.63 6.78 -27.30
C GLU A 40 -18.52 5.76 -27.54
N PRO A 41 -17.25 6.21 -27.60
CA PRO A 41 -16.12 5.35 -27.96
C PRO A 41 -15.83 4.25 -26.93
N ASP A 42 -16.39 4.37 -25.73
CA ASP A 42 -16.14 3.49 -24.61
C ASP A 42 -17.26 2.42 -24.40
N ASP A 43 -18.21 2.33 -25.35
CA ASP A 43 -19.22 1.26 -25.33
C ASP A 43 -18.60 -0.07 -25.81
N PHE A 44 -18.13 -0.87 -24.83
CA PHE A 44 -17.52 -2.17 -25.10
C PHE A 44 -18.53 -3.22 -25.64
N GLN A 45 -19.83 -3.06 -25.34
CA GLN A 45 -20.87 -3.96 -25.85
C GLN A 45 -21.12 -3.71 -27.32
N ALA A 46 -21.23 -2.44 -27.72
CA ALA A 46 -21.34 -2.05 -29.12
C ALA A 46 -20.13 -2.52 -29.95
N ARG A 47 -18.89 -2.40 -29.40
CA ARG A 47 -17.68 -2.92 -30.06
C ARG A 47 -17.70 -4.43 -30.22
N CYS A 48 -18.14 -5.17 -29.19
CA CYS A 48 -18.25 -6.62 -29.27
C CYS A 48 -19.22 -7.00 -30.42
N ARG A 49 -20.38 -6.35 -30.47
CA ARG A 49 -21.37 -6.57 -31.53
C ARG A 49 -20.84 -6.24 -32.91
N LEU A 50 -20.09 -5.16 -33.05
CA LEU A 50 -19.42 -4.79 -34.30
C LEU A 50 -18.45 -5.89 -34.76
N GLY A 51 -17.67 -6.44 -33.83
CA GLY A 51 -16.77 -7.56 -34.09
C GLY A 51 -17.50 -8.81 -34.58
N GLU A 52 -18.64 -9.16 -33.99
CA GLU A 52 -19.50 -10.28 -34.45
C GLU A 52 -20.00 -10.06 -35.89
N LEU A 53 -20.43 -8.84 -36.20
CA LEU A 53 -20.90 -8.48 -37.54
C LEU A 53 -19.77 -8.56 -38.56
N TYR A 54 -18.59 -8.02 -38.29
CA TYR A 54 -17.41 -8.15 -39.13
C TYR A 54 -17.01 -9.61 -39.35
N PHE A 55 -17.07 -10.44 -38.29
CA PHE A 55 -16.83 -11.88 -38.40
C PHE A 55 -17.81 -12.53 -39.37
N SER A 56 -19.11 -12.25 -39.27
CA SER A 56 -20.16 -12.79 -40.14
C SER A 56 -19.96 -12.40 -41.63
N LYS A 57 -19.30 -11.26 -41.87
CA LYS A 57 -18.93 -10.74 -43.20
C LYS A 57 -17.57 -11.24 -43.70
N GLY A 58 -16.87 -12.09 -42.94
CA GLY A 58 -15.54 -12.57 -43.30
C GLY A 58 -14.42 -11.52 -43.16
N ARG A 59 -14.69 -10.37 -42.52
CA ARG A 59 -13.72 -9.31 -42.20
C ARG A 59 -12.98 -9.66 -40.93
N LEU A 60 -12.15 -10.70 -40.99
CA LEU A 60 -11.58 -11.35 -39.77
C LEU A 60 -10.62 -10.43 -39.00
N ASP A 61 -9.82 -9.61 -39.67
CA ASP A 61 -8.88 -8.70 -39.03
C ASP A 61 -9.61 -7.57 -38.28
N ASP A 62 -10.66 -7.02 -38.88
CA ASP A 62 -11.50 -6.00 -38.28
C ASP A 62 -12.26 -6.56 -37.07
N ALA A 63 -12.83 -7.77 -37.21
CA ALA A 63 -13.49 -8.47 -36.14
C ALA A 63 -12.54 -8.69 -34.93
N LEU A 64 -11.32 -9.15 -35.20
CA LEU A 64 -10.32 -9.38 -34.18
C LEU A 64 -9.93 -8.09 -33.44
N ALA A 65 -9.78 -6.98 -34.17
CA ALA A 65 -9.44 -5.68 -33.58
C ALA A 65 -10.53 -5.17 -32.65
N GLU A 66 -11.81 -5.20 -33.08
CA GLU A 66 -12.92 -4.71 -32.27
C GLU A 66 -13.19 -5.60 -31.04
N VAL A 67 -13.12 -6.91 -31.17
CA VAL A 67 -13.32 -7.84 -30.05
C VAL A 67 -12.20 -7.70 -29.02
N LYS A 68 -10.92 -7.58 -29.42
CA LYS A 68 -9.81 -7.35 -28.50
C LYS A 68 -10.00 -6.06 -27.72
N LYS A 69 -10.33 -4.96 -28.38
CA LYS A 69 -10.57 -3.69 -27.71
C LYS A 69 -11.75 -3.73 -26.76
N SER A 70 -12.83 -4.43 -27.11
CA SER A 70 -13.97 -4.68 -26.22
C SER A 70 -13.56 -5.44 -24.94
N ILE A 71 -12.72 -6.47 -25.07
CA ILE A 71 -12.21 -7.23 -23.92
C ILE A 71 -11.36 -6.34 -23.01
N GLU A 72 -10.39 -5.58 -23.57
CA GLU A 72 -9.53 -4.69 -22.81
C GLU A 72 -10.33 -3.66 -21.98
N MET A 73 -11.39 -3.11 -22.57
CA MET A 73 -12.27 -2.15 -21.89
C MET A 73 -13.09 -2.82 -20.78
N ALA A 74 -13.65 -4.01 -21.02
CA ALA A 74 -14.39 -4.76 -20.03
C ALA A 74 -13.50 -5.19 -18.85
N GLU A 75 -12.26 -5.57 -19.11
CA GLU A 75 -11.27 -5.91 -18.08
C GLU A 75 -10.89 -4.68 -17.25
N ALA A 76 -10.70 -3.51 -17.89
CA ALA A 76 -10.41 -2.27 -17.19
C ALA A 76 -11.56 -1.85 -16.25
N LEU A 77 -12.82 -1.93 -16.73
CA LEU A 77 -14.00 -1.63 -15.91
C LEU A 77 -14.12 -2.57 -14.71
N ARG A 78 -13.89 -3.87 -14.93
CA ARG A 78 -13.88 -4.87 -13.86
C ARG A 78 -12.80 -4.59 -12.82
N ALA A 79 -11.60 -4.22 -13.27
CA ALA A 79 -10.49 -3.87 -12.36
C ALA A 79 -10.83 -2.66 -11.50
N GLU A 80 -11.45 -1.62 -12.06
CA GLU A 80 -11.90 -0.44 -11.33
C GLU A 80 -13.01 -0.77 -10.32
N MET A 81 -14.00 -1.58 -10.72
CA MET A 81 -15.05 -2.05 -9.81
C MET A 81 -14.47 -2.87 -8.65
N ASN A 82 -13.51 -3.74 -8.91
CA ASN A 82 -12.84 -4.54 -7.88
C ASN A 82 -12.05 -3.65 -6.91
N ARG A 83 -11.36 -2.62 -7.41
CA ARG A 83 -10.63 -1.66 -6.55
C ARG A 83 -11.59 -0.90 -5.62
N SER A 84 -12.72 -0.43 -6.14
CA SER A 84 -13.74 0.27 -5.35
C SER A 84 -14.34 -0.65 -4.28
N LEU A 85 -14.66 -1.89 -4.63
CA LEU A 85 -15.20 -2.87 -3.70
C LEU A 85 -14.19 -3.24 -2.60
N ALA A 86 -12.90 -3.41 -2.95
CA ALA A 86 -11.85 -3.65 -1.98
C ALA A 86 -11.70 -2.47 -1.01
N MET A 87 -11.75 -1.23 -1.50
CA MET A 87 -11.74 -0.04 -0.65
C MET A 87 -12.89 -0.03 0.37
N TYR A 88 -14.11 -0.47 -0.01
CA TYR A 88 -15.23 -0.55 0.92
C TYR A 88 -14.99 -1.59 2.02
N TYR A 89 -14.47 -2.77 1.67
CA TYR A 89 -14.09 -3.79 2.67
C TYR A 89 -12.97 -3.29 3.59
N SER A 90 -11.96 -2.62 3.07
CA SER A 90 -10.87 -2.07 3.86
C SER A 90 -11.34 -0.98 4.82
N ASN A 91 -12.25 -0.11 4.39
CA ASN A 91 -12.87 0.89 5.25
C ASN A 91 -13.71 0.24 6.36
N LEU A 92 -14.50 -0.78 6.04
CA LEU A 92 -15.27 -1.54 7.02
C LEU A 92 -14.35 -2.23 8.04
N GLY A 93 -13.28 -2.88 7.56
CA GLY A 93 -12.25 -3.47 8.42
C GLY A 93 -11.62 -2.45 9.36
N THR A 94 -11.35 -1.23 8.88
CA THR A 94 -10.81 -0.13 9.72
C THR A 94 -11.81 0.29 10.80
N ILE A 95 -13.09 0.33 10.50
CA ILE A 95 -14.15 0.63 11.49
C ILE A 95 -14.17 -0.47 12.57
N TYR A 96 -14.11 -1.75 12.19
CA TYR A 96 -14.05 -2.84 13.15
C TYR A 96 -12.78 -2.78 14.01
N ALA A 97 -11.62 -2.51 13.41
CA ALA A 97 -10.36 -2.35 14.15
C ALA A 97 -10.45 -1.21 15.18
N THR A 98 -11.05 -0.08 14.82
CA THR A 98 -11.28 1.06 15.73
C THR A 98 -12.20 0.71 16.90
N LYS A 99 -13.11 -0.25 16.69
CA LYS A 99 -13.98 -0.80 17.73
C LYS A 99 -13.34 -1.91 18.55
N ASN A 100 -12.06 -2.22 18.35
CA ASN A 100 -11.35 -3.36 18.95
C ASN A 100 -11.95 -4.74 18.59
N MET A 101 -12.64 -4.85 17.46
CA MET A 101 -13.20 -6.07 16.91
C MET A 101 -12.20 -6.66 15.90
N SER A 102 -11.10 -7.23 16.42
CA SER A 102 -9.95 -7.62 15.60
C SER A 102 -10.22 -8.74 14.62
N ASP A 103 -11.10 -9.69 14.97
CA ASP A 103 -11.38 -10.84 14.10
C ASP A 103 -12.30 -10.43 12.94
N GLU A 104 -13.27 -9.56 13.18
CA GLU A 104 -14.12 -8.98 12.15
C GLU A 104 -13.30 -8.06 11.22
N ALA A 105 -12.40 -7.26 11.78
CA ALA A 105 -11.49 -6.43 10.99
C ALA A 105 -10.61 -7.28 10.07
N GLU A 106 -10.00 -8.36 10.61
CA GLU A 106 -9.21 -9.31 9.82
C GLU A 106 -10.02 -9.91 8.66
N ALA A 107 -11.26 -10.31 8.93
CA ALA A 107 -12.13 -10.90 7.90
C ALA A 107 -12.39 -9.91 6.74
N GLU A 108 -12.69 -8.65 7.05
CA GLU A 108 -12.98 -7.65 6.02
C GLU A 108 -11.72 -7.25 5.23
N PHE A 109 -10.56 -7.11 5.88
CA PHE A 109 -9.30 -6.86 5.17
C PHE A 109 -8.92 -8.02 4.25
N ARG A 110 -9.17 -9.27 4.64
CA ARG A 110 -8.95 -10.42 3.76
C ARG A 110 -9.88 -10.37 2.54
N ARG A 111 -11.17 -10.05 2.72
CA ARG A 111 -12.11 -9.87 1.61
C ARG A 111 -11.63 -8.79 0.64
N ALA A 112 -11.06 -7.69 1.15
CA ALA A 112 -10.47 -6.67 0.30
C ALA A 112 -9.35 -7.24 -0.59
N LEU A 113 -8.44 -8.05 -0.01
CA LEU A 113 -7.35 -8.67 -0.76
C LEU A 113 -7.83 -9.78 -1.72
N ASP A 114 -8.91 -10.48 -1.41
CA ASP A 114 -9.52 -11.47 -2.30
C ASP A 114 -10.04 -10.81 -3.60
N VAL A 115 -10.57 -9.60 -3.48
CA VAL A 115 -11.10 -8.82 -4.60
C VAL A 115 -9.99 -8.03 -5.32
N PHE A 116 -9.09 -7.40 -4.57
CA PHE A 116 -7.98 -6.62 -5.09
C PHE A 116 -6.71 -6.90 -4.28
N PRO A 117 -5.86 -7.83 -4.74
CA PRO A 117 -4.67 -8.30 -4.00
C PRO A 117 -3.62 -7.22 -3.66
N HIS A 118 -3.71 -6.05 -4.31
CA HIS A 118 -2.80 -4.91 -4.12
C HIS A 118 -3.43 -3.77 -3.30
N ASP A 119 -4.47 -4.06 -2.51
CA ASP A 119 -5.06 -3.05 -1.62
C ASP A 119 -4.12 -2.70 -0.48
N VAL A 120 -3.53 -1.50 -0.58
CA VAL A 120 -2.51 -0.99 0.35
C VAL A 120 -3.03 -0.91 1.77
N LEU A 121 -4.30 -0.46 1.94
CA LEU A 121 -4.90 -0.30 3.26
C LEU A 121 -5.13 -1.66 3.95
N ALA A 122 -5.60 -2.66 3.20
CA ALA A 122 -5.79 -4.01 3.71
C ALA A 122 -4.45 -4.67 4.08
N LEU A 123 -3.43 -4.56 3.21
CA LEU A 123 -2.09 -5.10 3.48
C LEU A 123 -1.49 -4.49 4.75
N PHE A 124 -1.52 -3.17 4.87
CA PHE A 124 -1.02 -2.47 6.05
C PHE A 124 -1.72 -2.91 7.34
N ASN A 125 -3.06 -2.93 7.32
CA ASN A 125 -3.83 -3.26 8.51
C ASN A 125 -3.75 -4.75 8.88
N LEU A 126 -3.69 -5.67 7.92
CA LEU A 126 -3.44 -7.09 8.22
C LEU A 126 -2.05 -7.29 8.81
N GLY A 127 -1.01 -6.66 8.25
CA GLY A 127 0.32 -6.67 8.84
C GLY A 127 0.28 -6.24 10.31
N ARG A 128 -0.43 -5.15 10.62
CA ARG A 128 -0.60 -4.66 11.99
C ARG A 128 -1.39 -5.63 12.87
N VAL A 129 -2.53 -6.13 12.41
CA VAL A 129 -3.36 -7.10 13.16
C VAL A 129 -2.55 -8.34 13.52
N TYR A 130 -1.74 -8.85 12.60
CA TYR A 130 -0.91 -10.02 12.84
C TYR A 130 0.28 -9.71 13.77
N ALA A 131 0.89 -8.53 13.64
CA ALA A 131 1.94 -8.08 14.55
C ALA A 131 1.40 -7.95 16.00
N ASP A 132 0.22 -7.35 16.18
CA ASP A 132 -0.46 -7.22 17.48
C ASP A 132 -0.79 -8.61 18.09
N LYS A 133 -1.15 -9.57 17.25
CA LYS A 133 -1.36 -10.99 17.64
C LYS A 133 -0.04 -11.74 17.83
N LYS A 134 1.13 -11.10 17.68
CA LYS A 134 2.49 -11.69 17.72
C LYS A 134 2.72 -12.80 16.68
N LYS A 135 1.95 -12.79 15.61
CA LYS A 135 2.10 -13.67 14.45
C LYS A 135 3.02 -13.01 13.43
N TYR A 136 4.30 -12.91 13.82
CA TYR A 136 5.25 -12.07 13.07
C TYR A 136 5.60 -12.60 11.67
N MET A 137 5.51 -13.92 11.44
CA MET A 137 5.71 -14.48 10.11
C MET A 137 4.62 -14.02 9.12
N GLU A 138 3.37 -14.11 9.56
CA GLU A 138 2.24 -13.64 8.76
C GLU A 138 2.28 -12.12 8.57
N ALA A 139 2.63 -11.36 9.62
CA ALA A 139 2.79 -9.91 9.53
C ALA A 139 3.87 -9.52 8.51
N LYS A 140 5.01 -10.24 8.50
CA LYS A 140 6.10 -10.05 7.54
C LYS A 140 5.59 -10.20 6.10
N ASP A 141 4.86 -11.27 5.80
CA ASP A 141 4.36 -11.53 4.43
C ASP A 141 3.47 -10.39 3.91
N TYR A 142 2.63 -9.79 4.77
CA TYR A 142 1.81 -8.64 4.39
C TYR A 142 2.64 -7.37 4.21
N TYR A 143 3.60 -7.08 5.10
CA TYR A 143 4.43 -5.90 4.97
C TYR A 143 5.46 -6.01 3.82
N GLU A 144 5.98 -7.20 3.51
CA GLU A 144 6.81 -7.41 2.31
C GLU A 144 6.03 -7.07 1.04
N ARG A 145 4.80 -7.59 0.89
CA ARG A 145 3.92 -7.23 -0.23
C ARG A 145 3.61 -5.73 -0.25
N LEU A 146 3.46 -5.10 0.91
CA LEU A 146 3.19 -3.66 1.01
C LEU A 146 4.36 -2.84 0.47
N VAL A 147 5.60 -3.13 0.88
CA VAL A 147 6.79 -2.38 0.41
C VAL A 147 7.11 -2.64 -1.06
N GLU A 148 6.70 -3.78 -1.62
CA GLU A 148 6.77 -4.03 -3.07
C GLU A 148 5.85 -3.09 -3.86
N ILE A 149 4.67 -2.78 -3.33
CA ILE A 149 3.68 -1.91 -3.97
C ILE A 149 3.99 -0.43 -3.68
N THR A 150 4.45 -0.12 -2.49
CA THR A 150 4.73 1.25 -2.01
C THR A 150 6.19 1.40 -1.55
N PRO A 151 7.19 1.27 -2.46
CA PRO A 151 8.61 1.27 -2.10
C PRO A 151 9.11 2.61 -1.55
N ASP A 152 8.33 3.68 -1.74
CA ASP A 152 8.64 5.03 -1.28
C ASP A 152 7.86 5.45 -0.01
N ASP A 153 7.13 4.53 0.62
CA ASP A 153 6.42 4.78 1.89
C ASP A 153 7.33 4.43 3.09
N PRO A 154 7.84 5.42 3.85
CA PRO A 154 8.69 5.17 5.01
C PRO A 154 7.97 4.40 6.12
N ILE A 155 6.63 4.53 6.23
CA ILE A 155 5.84 3.85 7.27
C ILE A 155 5.78 2.34 6.99
N ALA A 156 5.65 1.94 5.73
CA ALA A 156 5.68 0.54 5.35
C ALA A 156 7.01 -0.13 5.73
N TRP A 157 8.13 0.52 5.40
CA TRP A 157 9.47 0.04 5.77
C TRP A 157 9.70 0.01 7.28
N TYR A 158 9.21 1.02 8.02
CA TYR A 158 9.30 1.06 9.47
C TYR A 158 8.59 -0.13 10.12
N ASN A 159 7.38 -0.45 9.68
CA ASN A 159 6.62 -1.59 10.23
C ASN A 159 7.26 -2.93 9.88
N LEU A 160 7.75 -3.09 8.65
CA LEU A 160 8.48 -4.28 8.23
C LEU A 160 9.75 -4.47 9.06
N ALA A 161 10.49 -3.37 9.34
CA ALA A 161 11.66 -3.41 10.20
C ALA A 161 11.33 -3.94 11.59
N GLY A 162 10.26 -3.42 12.21
CA GLY A 162 9.80 -3.87 13.52
C GLY A 162 9.52 -5.38 13.56
N VAL A 163 8.83 -5.87 12.54
CA VAL A 163 8.51 -7.31 12.44
C VAL A 163 9.77 -8.17 12.28
N TYR A 164 10.75 -7.75 11.48
CA TYR A 164 12.01 -8.47 11.35
C TYR A 164 12.79 -8.55 12.68
N ILE A 165 12.76 -7.47 13.49
CA ILE A 165 13.39 -7.45 14.80
C ILE A 165 12.70 -8.42 15.78
N GLU A 166 11.36 -8.48 15.75
CA GLU A 166 10.59 -9.40 16.60
C GLU A 166 10.75 -10.88 16.18
N LEU A 167 11.10 -11.13 14.93
CA LEU A 167 11.40 -12.47 14.40
C LEU A 167 12.80 -12.97 14.78
N ASP A 168 13.66 -12.13 15.36
CA ASP A 168 15.00 -12.52 15.77
C ASP A 168 14.97 -13.47 16.97
N ASN A 169 14.62 -14.71 16.70
CA ASN A 169 14.70 -15.80 17.65
C ASN A 169 15.79 -16.78 17.20
N PRO A 170 16.91 -16.92 17.94
CA PRO A 170 18.01 -17.83 17.59
C PRO A 170 17.60 -19.30 17.45
N GLN A 171 16.41 -19.66 17.95
CA GLN A 171 15.89 -21.02 17.90
C GLN A 171 15.03 -21.32 16.66
N VAL A 172 14.59 -20.29 15.93
CA VAL A 172 13.60 -20.41 14.85
C VAL A 172 14.11 -19.86 13.52
N SER A 173 15.08 -18.96 13.54
CA SER A 173 15.51 -18.21 12.36
C SER A 173 16.89 -18.71 11.85
N ASP A 174 16.88 -19.31 10.67
CA ASP A 174 18.09 -19.53 9.84
C ASP A 174 18.52 -18.25 9.10
N TYR A 175 17.79 -17.14 9.27
CA TYR A 175 17.99 -15.88 8.57
C TYR A 175 18.51 -14.80 9.52
N ASN A 176 19.39 -13.95 8.99
CA ASN A 176 19.85 -12.76 9.71
C ASN A 176 18.76 -11.68 9.72
N THR A 177 17.66 -11.95 10.47
CA THR A 177 16.48 -11.08 10.55
C THR A 177 16.82 -9.71 11.11
N ILE A 178 17.79 -9.64 12.04
CA ILE A 178 18.32 -8.38 12.57
C ILE A 178 18.90 -7.49 11.46
N ASP A 179 19.74 -8.04 10.59
CA ASP A 179 20.32 -7.23 9.50
C ASP A 179 19.25 -6.79 8.51
N MET A 180 18.23 -7.61 8.23
CA MET A 180 17.08 -7.21 7.42
C MET A 180 16.28 -6.07 8.08
N GLY A 181 16.01 -6.18 9.38
CA GLY A 181 15.35 -5.11 10.14
C GLY A 181 16.16 -3.80 10.15
N ILE A 182 17.49 -3.89 10.31
CA ILE A 182 18.40 -2.74 10.19
C ILE A 182 18.29 -2.09 8.81
N GLN A 183 18.31 -2.87 7.73
CA GLN A 183 18.19 -2.35 6.36
C GLN A 183 16.84 -1.66 6.15
N CYS A 184 15.75 -2.23 6.65
CA CYS A 184 14.43 -1.61 6.57
C CYS A 184 14.37 -0.28 7.33
N TYR A 185 14.93 -0.17 8.55
CA TYR A 185 15.02 1.10 9.27
C TYR A 185 15.91 2.12 8.54
N LEU A 186 17.02 1.69 7.96
CA LEU A 186 17.85 2.57 7.13
C LEU A 186 17.08 3.08 5.93
N ARG A 187 16.30 2.21 5.26
CA ARG A 187 15.44 2.63 4.15
C ARG A 187 14.38 3.64 4.59
N THR A 188 13.77 3.45 5.76
CA THR A 188 12.88 4.45 6.36
C THR A 188 13.56 5.81 6.48
N LEU A 189 14.80 5.85 7.00
CA LEU A 189 15.57 7.11 7.21
C LEU A 189 16.10 7.71 5.91
N GLU A 190 16.31 6.93 4.86
CA GLU A 190 16.60 7.44 3.51
C GLU A 190 15.39 8.18 2.93
N LEU A 191 14.17 7.65 3.14
CA LEU A 191 12.92 8.22 2.66
C LEU A 191 12.45 9.39 3.52
N ASP A 192 12.57 9.27 4.83
CA ASP A 192 12.26 10.31 5.81
C ASP A 192 13.37 10.44 6.85
N PRO A 193 14.38 11.32 6.61
CA PRO A 193 15.48 11.55 7.55
C PRO A 193 15.05 12.13 8.90
N LYS A 194 13.81 12.62 9.02
CA LYS A 194 13.26 13.17 10.27
C LYS A 194 12.46 12.14 11.08
N HIS A 195 12.37 10.91 10.63
CA HIS A 195 11.65 9.85 11.34
C HIS A 195 12.43 9.41 12.59
N LEU A 196 12.27 10.17 13.67
CA LEU A 196 13.05 10.01 14.91
C LEU A 196 12.84 8.64 15.57
N GLU A 197 11.63 8.09 15.48
CA GLU A 197 11.35 6.78 16.06
C GLU A 197 12.21 5.68 15.42
N SER A 198 12.37 5.70 14.10
CA SER A 198 13.30 4.80 13.40
C SER A 198 14.73 5.01 13.84
N SER A 199 15.16 6.26 14.00
CA SER A 199 16.52 6.57 14.46
C SER A 199 16.78 6.00 15.86
N PHE A 200 15.82 6.14 16.77
CA PHE A 200 15.96 5.65 18.14
C PHE A 200 15.92 4.13 18.21
N LYS A 201 15.02 3.48 17.47
CA LYS A 201 14.97 2.01 17.38
C LYS A 201 16.26 1.45 16.78
N LEU A 202 16.71 2.04 15.68
CA LEU A 202 17.95 1.60 15.02
C LEU A 202 19.18 1.80 15.91
N MET A 203 19.28 2.93 16.64
CA MET A 203 20.32 3.16 17.62
C MET A 203 20.34 2.06 18.69
N GLU A 204 19.18 1.74 19.27
CA GLU A 204 19.06 0.74 20.32
C GLU A 204 19.52 -0.65 19.81
N ILE A 205 19.04 -1.07 18.64
CA ILE A 205 19.41 -2.33 18.01
C ILE A 205 20.91 -2.35 17.70
N ALA A 206 21.44 -1.27 17.12
CA ALA A 206 22.87 -1.16 16.80
C ALA A 206 23.77 -1.29 18.05
N LEU A 207 23.38 -0.68 19.17
CA LEU A 207 24.13 -0.83 20.43
C LEU A 207 24.04 -2.25 20.98
N ASN A 208 22.89 -2.87 20.97
CA ASN A 208 22.69 -4.24 21.46
C ASN A 208 23.52 -5.26 20.67
N HIS A 209 23.68 -5.02 19.35
CA HIS A 209 24.47 -5.86 18.45
C HIS A 209 25.92 -5.38 18.25
N LYS A 210 26.42 -4.49 19.11
CA LYS A 210 27.80 -3.95 19.09
C LYS A 210 28.19 -3.23 17.79
N LYS A 211 27.20 -2.73 17.03
CA LYS A 211 27.38 -1.91 15.81
C LYS A 211 27.47 -0.44 16.21
N THR A 212 28.42 -0.08 17.07
CA THR A 212 28.51 1.25 17.70
C THR A 212 28.65 2.39 16.70
N ASP A 213 29.43 2.19 15.62
CA ASP A 213 29.60 3.19 14.57
C ASP A 213 28.25 3.52 13.87
N LEU A 214 27.40 2.50 13.67
CA LEU A 214 26.06 2.73 13.14
C LEU A 214 25.20 3.55 14.09
N ALA A 215 25.23 3.23 15.40
CA ALA A 215 24.47 3.98 16.40
C ALA A 215 24.87 5.46 16.43
N ILE A 216 26.18 5.74 16.38
CA ILE A 216 26.71 7.12 16.32
C ILE A 216 26.20 7.83 15.06
N LYS A 217 26.44 7.24 13.89
CA LYS A 217 26.05 7.82 12.60
C LYS A 217 24.55 8.14 12.51
N VAL A 218 23.71 7.23 13.00
CA VAL A 218 22.26 7.43 12.99
C VAL A 218 21.85 8.58 13.91
N MET A 219 22.46 8.68 15.11
CA MET A 219 22.13 9.75 16.04
C MET A 219 22.68 11.11 15.63
N GLU A 220 23.86 11.16 14.99
CA GLU A 220 24.38 12.38 14.37
C GLU A 220 23.44 12.90 13.29
N SER A 221 22.99 12.01 12.41
CA SER A 221 22.00 12.33 11.37
C SER A 221 20.67 12.80 11.96
N ALA A 222 20.17 12.16 13.02
CA ALA A 222 18.93 12.56 13.69
C ALA A 222 19.03 14.01 14.25
N VAL A 223 20.15 14.37 14.87
CA VAL A 223 20.40 15.75 15.35
C VAL A 223 20.52 16.74 14.20
N GLU A 224 21.13 16.34 13.08
CA GLU A 224 21.26 17.19 11.89
C GLU A 224 19.90 17.53 11.27
N HIS A 225 19.06 16.51 11.06
CA HIS A 225 17.76 16.68 10.41
C HIS A 225 16.64 17.16 11.34
N SER A 226 16.80 16.97 12.67
CA SER A 226 15.86 17.41 13.70
C SER A 226 16.56 18.19 14.82
N PRO A 227 17.20 19.34 14.50
CA PRO A 227 18.03 20.09 15.45
C PRO A 227 17.24 20.75 16.59
N ASP A 228 15.92 20.83 16.47
CA ASP A 228 15.03 21.39 17.49
C ASP A 228 14.41 20.33 18.42
N GLU A 229 14.84 19.06 18.26
CA GLU A 229 14.38 17.95 19.08
C GLU A 229 15.41 17.60 20.19
N PRO A 230 15.12 17.94 21.46
CA PRO A 230 16.07 17.69 22.55
C PRO A 230 16.42 16.22 22.73
N LEU A 231 15.45 15.33 22.48
CA LEU A 231 15.63 13.91 22.68
C LEU A 231 16.69 13.30 21.75
N ALA A 232 16.82 13.84 20.52
CA ALA A 232 17.88 13.44 19.60
C ALA A 232 19.27 13.72 20.17
N TYR A 233 19.47 14.91 20.79
CA TYR A 233 20.73 15.26 21.47
C TYR A 233 20.99 14.38 22.69
N TYR A 234 19.98 14.13 23.54
CA TYR A 234 20.16 13.27 24.71
C TYR A 234 20.57 11.85 24.31
N ASN A 235 19.97 11.32 23.26
CA ASN A 235 20.34 10.01 22.74
C ASN A 235 21.74 10.01 22.14
N LEU A 236 22.13 11.04 21.37
CA LEU A 236 23.47 11.16 20.83
C LEU A 236 24.53 11.24 21.94
N ILE A 237 24.30 12.07 22.96
CA ILE A 237 25.18 12.18 24.14
C ILE A 237 25.30 10.82 24.84
N SER A 238 24.19 10.12 25.06
CA SER A 238 24.19 8.78 25.66
C SER A 238 25.01 7.76 24.86
N VAL A 239 24.93 7.83 23.51
CA VAL A 239 25.75 6.96 22.64
C VAL A 239 27.22 7.29 22.78
N TYR A 240 27.61 8.58 22.73
CA TYR A 240 29.00 8.99 22.92
C TYR A 240 29.55 8.59 24.30
N ASP A 241 28.77 8.79 25.38
CA ASP A 241 29.18 8.38 26.73
C ASP A 241 29.41 6.86 26.81
N LYS A 242 28.51 6.04 26.26
CA LYS A 242 28.66 4.58 26.20
C LYS A 242 29.88 4.14 25.40
N CYS A 243 30.21 4.89 24.33
CA CYS A 243 31.40 4.64 23.51
C CYS A 243 32.68 5.28 24.06
N LYS A 244 32.63 5.92 25.25
CA LYS A 244 33.75 6.66 25.87
C LYS A 244 34.32 7.81 25.03
N MET A 245 33.47 8.38 24.17
CA MET A 245 33.78 9.55 23.34
C MET A 245 33.42 10.84 24.07
N PHE A 246 34.12 11.12 25.17
CA PHE A 246 33.74 12.16 26.12
C PHE A 246 33.85 13.59 25.56
N GLU A 247 34.79 13.85 24.66
CA GLU A 247 34.92 15.15 24.00
C GLU A 247 33.73 15.47 23.10
N GLN A 248 33.29 14.48 22.31
CA GLN A 248 32.11 14.59 21.44
C GLN A 248 30.83 14.74 22.28
N ALA A 249 30.73 14.03 23.40
CA ALA A 249 29.59 14.14 24.30
C ALA A 249 29.51 15.56 24.91
N GLU A 250 30.62 16.16 25.32
CA GLU A 250 30.65 17.56 25.83
C GLU A 250 30.30 18.58 24.74
N GLU A 251 30.81 18.41 23.54
CA GLU A 251 30.41 19.27 22.41
C GLU A 251 28.91 19.16 22.10
N ALA A 252 28.35 17.98 22.10
CA ALA A 252 26.92 17.76 21.90
C ALA A 252 26.08 18.41 23.01
N ARG A 253 26.52 18.33 24.30
CA ARG A 253 25.90 19.03 25.45
C ARG A 253 25.93 20.56 25.28
N LYS A 254 27.03 21.10 24.79
CA LYS A 254 27.19 22.53 24.53
C LYS A 254 26.24 22.97 23.42
N ARG A 255 26.19 22.26 22.29
CA ARG A 255 25.28 22.54 21.16
C ARG A 255 23.82 22.51 21.61
N LEU A 256 23.42 21.53 22.43
CA LEU A 256 22.10 21.44 23.02
C LEU A 256 21.75 22.69 23.83
N LYS A 257 22.64 23.11 24.77
CA LYS A 257 22.44 24.30 25.62
C LYS A 257 22.30 25.57 24.79
N GLU A 258 23.18 25.78 23.83
CA GLU A 258 23.20 26.98 22.98
C GLU A 258 21.91 27.06 22.14
N ARG A 259 21.48 25.93 21.53
CA ARG A 259 20.29 25.87 20.69
C ARG A 259 19.01 26.22 21.46
N PHE A 260 18.83 25.62 22.63
CA PHE A 260 17.62 25.81 23.42
C PHE A 260 17.64 27.10 24.24
N ALA A 261 18.81 27.64 24.63
CA ALA A 261 18.91 28.98 25.20
C ALA A 261 18.55 30.09 24.19
N LYS A 262 18.91 29.90 22.91
CA LYS A 262 18.52 30.82 21.83
C LYS A 262 16.99 30.77 21.60
N LYS A 263 16.41 29.59 21.50
CA LYS A 263 14.95 29.41 21.28
C LYS A 263 14.12 30.00 22.44
N ALA A 264 14.58 29.86 23.70
CA ALA A 264 13.92 30.45 24.85
C ALA A 264 13.93 31.99 24.82
N LYS A 265 14.98 32.61 24.28
CA LYS A 265 15.07 34.08 24.13
C LYS A 265 14.16 34.58 23.00
N GLU A 266 14.07 33.85 21.91
CA GLU A 266 13.20 34.17 20.77
C GLU A 266 11.71 34.12 21.14
N SER A 267 11.30 33.10 21.95
CA SER A 267 9.94 32.96 22.45
C SER A 267 9.55 33.94 23.55
N ALA A 268 10.52 34.52 24.26
CA ALA A 268 10.29 35.56 25.30
C ALA A 268 10.27 37.00 24.75
N GLY A 269 10.70 37.20 23.51
CA GLY A 269 10.73 38.51 22.83
C GLY A 269 9.62 38.75 21.82
N SER A 270 8.74 37.75 21.61
CA SER A 270 7.53 37.82 20.79
C SER A 270 6.26 37.85 21.67
#